data_5309d8844a44528e0e8446d5e510ff45
#
_entry.id   5309d8844a44528e0e8446d5e510ff45
#
_cell.length_a   1.000
_cell.length_b   1.000
_cell.length_c   1.000
_cell.angle_alpha   90.00
_cell.angle_beta   90.00
_cell.angle_gamma   90.00
#
_symmetry.space_group_name_H-M   'P 1'
#
loop_
_entity.id
_entity.type
_entity.pdbx_description
1 polymer ?
#
loop_
_entity_poly.entity_id
_entity_poly.type
_entity_poly.pdbx_seq_one_letter_code
_entity_poly.pdbx_strand_id
1 'polypeptide(L)'
;MTIGIDKIGFATSPYVLRLEDLATARDTDPEKLSKGLLLKEQSVAPITEDIVTLAATAADDILTDEDKEAIDMVILATESGIDQSKAAAVFVHGLLDIQPFARSFEMKEACYAATAALDYAKLHVEKFPQSKVLVIASDIAKYGIGTPGEPTQGAGAVAMLISQNPRILSFNDDNVAQTRDVMDFWRPNYATTPFVNGIYSTQQYLDSLKTTWVEYQKRTGLALTDFAAVCFHLPYPKLALKGLKKILDKSVSEEKKDQLQYNFDQSILYSQRVGNIYTGSLFLGLLSLLENDPQLKAGDRIALFSYGSGAVSEIFSANLVPGFEQLLDHKRMEKLDQRTVLSVSDYERLFYEEVDLDPSGNQVFEPATHQTFALTEIKEHQRTYQKVEK
;
A
#
# COMPACT_ATOMS: atom_id res chain seq x y z
N MET A 1 12.93 -6.63 -24.18
CA MET A 1 11.52 -6.58 -23.73
C MET A 1 11.53 -5.96 -22.36
N THR A 2 10.81 -4.86 -22.15
CA THR A 2 10.68 -4.21 -20.84
C THR A 2 9.31 -4.58 -20.25
N ILE A 3 9.27 -4.88 -18.96
CA ILE A 3 8.04 -5.21 -18.22
C ILE A 3 8.00 -4.31 -17.00
N GLY A 4 6.81 -3.85 -16.62
CA GLY A 4 6.68 -2.99 -15.47
C GLY A 4 5.26 -2.47 -15.25
N ILE A 5 5.17 -1.36 -14.51
CA ILE A 5 3.90 -0.71 -14.19
C ILE A 5 3.46 0.16 -15.36
N ASP A 6 2.35 -0.21 -15.98
CA ASP A 6 1.72 0.53 -17.08
C ASP A 6 0.74 1.58 -16.56
N LYS A 7 -0.01 1.25 -15.51
CA LYS A 7 -0.96 2.15 -14.84
C LYS A 7 -0.89 1.92 -13.33
N ILE A 8 -1.14 2.98 -12.56
CA ILE A 8 -1.19 2.91 -11.09
C ILE A 8 -2.35 3.76 -10.58
N GLY A 9 -3.16 3.17 -9.68
CA GLY A 9 -4.32 3.81 -9.06
C GLY A 9 -4.29 3.66 -7.55
N PHE A 10 -5.04 4.51 -6.86
CA PHE A 10 -5.12 4.52 -5.39
C PHE A 10 -6.53 4.86 -4.92
N ALA A 11 -6.97 4.13 -3.91
CA ALA A 11 -8.19 4.44 -3.18
C ALA A 11 -7.94 4.40 -1.67
N THR A 12 -8.67 5.23 -0.94
CA THR A 12 -8.70 5.25 0.52
C THR A 12 -10.11 5.59 0.99
N SER A 13 -10.37 5.42 2.28
CA SER A 13 -11.68 5.70 2.86
C SER A 13 -12.09 7.17 2.69
N PRO A 14 -13.40 7.46 2.50
CA PRO A 14 -13.94 8.80 2.53
C PRO A 14 -13.88 9.46 3.91
N TYR A 15 -13.55 8.70 4.96
CA TYR A 15 -13.44 9.19 6.33
C TYR A 15 -11.99 9.33 6.77
N VAL A 16 -11.72 10.39 7.54
CA VAL A 16 -10.39 10.71 8.05
C VAL A 16 -10.45 11.20 9.49
N LEU A 17 -9.51 10.76 10.33
CA LEU A 17 -9.27 11.29 11.66
C LEU A 17 -8.02 12.16 11.67
N ARG A 18 -8.11 13.38 12.19
CA ARG A 18 -6.94 14.23 12.43
C ARG A 18 -6.18 13.75 13.67
N LEU A 19 -4.88 13.60 13.53
CA LEU A 19 -4.07 13.09 14.65
C LEU A 19 -3.86 14.13 15.75
N GLU A 20 -4.05 15.41 15.50
CA GLU A 20 -4.10 16.47 16.53
C GLU A 20 -5.30 16.29 17.49
N ASP A 21 -6.48 15.92 16.92
CA ASP A 21 -7.68 15.63 17.68
C ASP A 21 -7.51 14.33 18.51
N LEU A 22 -6.91 13.32 17.89
CA LEU A 22 -6.56 12.07 18.58
C LEU A 22 -5.57 12.33 19.74
N ALA A 23 -4.52 13.11 19.50
CA ALA A 23 -3.54 13.46 20.52
C ALA A 23 -4.19 14.13 21.73
N THR A 24 -5.09 15.07 21.47
CA THR A 24 -5.87 15.77 22.51
C THR A 24 -6.74 14.77 23.30
N ALA A 25 -7.45 13.88 22.62
CA ALA A 25 -8.30 12.88 23.27
C ALA A 25 -7.53 11.80 24.05
N ARG A 26 -6.26 11.58 23.74
CA ARG A 26 -5.36 10.61 24.41
C ARG A 26 -4.41 11.29 25.42
N ASP A 27 -4.60 12.56 25.72
CA ASP A 27 -3.72 13.37 26.61
C ASP A 27 -2.24 13.22 26.21
N THR A 28 -1.98 13.30 24.90
CA THR A 28 -0.65 13.15 24.30
C THR A 28 -0.27 14.43 23.57
N ASP A 29 1.02 14.77 23.64
CA ASP A 29 1.56 15.90 22.89
C ASP A 29 1.41 15.70 21.38
N PRO A 30 0.69 16.56 20.62
CA PRO A 30 0.53 16.45 19.17
C PRO A 30 1.87 16.43 18.41
N GLU A 31 2.93 17.04 18.94
CA GLU A 31 4.25 17.01 18.30
C GLU A 31 4.88 15.60 18.28
N LYS A 32 4.50 14.72 19.19
CA LYS A 32 4.93 13.31 19.16
C LYS A 32 4.40 12.60 17.92
N LEU A 33 3.24 12.98 17.43
CA LEU A 33 2.63 12.41 16.23
C LEU A 33 3.15 13.12 14.96
N SER A 34 3.06 14.44 14.90
CA SER A 34 3.45 15.21 13.72
C SER A 34 4.97 15.23 13.46
N LYS A 35 5.81 15.33 14.49
CA LYS A 35 7.28 15.32 14.36
C LYS A 35 7.89 13.95 14.69
N GLY A 36 7.30 13.24 15.65
CA GLY A 36 7.79 11.93 16.11
C GLY A 36 7.50 10.80 15.14
N LEU A 37 6.34 10.78 14.50
CA LEU A 37 5.92 9.80 13.50
C LEU A 37 5.93 10.36 12.07
N LEU A 38 5.87 11.69 11.90
CA LEU A 38 5.65 12.42 10.64
C LEU A 38 4.27 12.08 10.04
N LEU A 39 3.24 11.97 10.87
CA LEU A 39 1.85 11.71 10.48
C LEU A 39 0.97 12.90 10.85
N LYS A 40 -0.07 13.15 10.06
CA LYS A 40 -1.05 14.23 10.24
C LYS A 40 -2.46 13.70 10.42
N GLU A 41 -2.80 12.67 9.65
CA GLU A 41 -4.14 12.09 9.55
C GLU A 41 -4.04 10.56 9.41
N GLN A 42 -5.14 9.88 9.68
CA GLN A 42 -5.32 8.47 9.37
C GLN A 42 -6.68 8.25 8.71
N SER A 43 -6.72 7.38 7.69
CA SER A 43 -7.98 6.96 7.05
C SER A 43 -8.72 5.96 7.94
N VAL A 44 -10.04 6.08 8.00
CA VAL A 44 -10.91 5.25 8.83
C VAL A 44 -11.94 4.58 7.95
N ALA A 45 -11.87 3.26 7.80
CA ALA A 45 -12.82 2.50 7.00
C ALA A 45 -14.10 2.21 7.82
N PRO A 46 -15.31 2.53 7.31
CA PRO A 46 -16.57 2.09 7.88
C PRO A 46 -16.77 0.60 7.61
N ILE A 47 -17.77 -0.03 8.27
CA ILE A 47 -18.08 -1.47 8.11
C ILE A 47 -18.45 -1.87 6.67
N THR A 48 -18.93 -0.91 5.88
CA THR A 48 -19.29 -1.10 4.47
C THR A 48 -18.08 -1.09 3.53
N GLU A 49 -16.90 -0.81 4.07
CA GLU A 49 -15.64 -0.71 3.32
C GLU A 49 -14.64 -1.74 3.86
N ASP A 50 -14.15 -2.58 2.97
CA ASP A 50 -13.12 -3.57 3.26
C ASP A 50 -12.07 -3.63 2.13
N ILE A 51 -11.17 -4.61 2.18
CA ILE A 51 -10.12 -4.77 1.17
C ILE A 51 -10.66 -5.02 -0.24
N VAL A 52 -11.88 -5.55 -0.39
CA VAL A 52 -12.53 -5.76 -1.69
C VAL A 52 -12.97 -4.43 -2.30
N THR A 53 -13.66 -3.61 -1.52
CA THR A 53 -14.20 -2.33 -1.99
C THR A 53 -13.11 -1.32 -2.30
N LEU A 54 -12.07 -1.24 -1.43
CA LEU A 54 -10.90 -0.41 -1.66
C LEU A 54 -10.12 -0.86 -2.91
N ALA A 55 -9.91 -2.17 -3.06
CA ALA A 55 -9.23 -2.75 -4.22
C ALA A 55 -9.99 -2.48 -5.53
N ALA A 56 -11.31 -2.72 -5.53
CA ALA A 56 -12.15 -2.46 -6.69
C ALA A 56 -12.15 -0.98 -7.07
N THR A 57 -12.23 -0.07 -6.09
CA THR A 57 -12.19 1.39 -6.32
C THR A 57 -10.85 1.83 -6.92
N ALA A 58 -9.72 1.35 -6.37
CA ALA A 58 -8.39 1.71 -6.87
C ALA A 58 -8.15 1.21 -8.31
N ALA A 59 -8.70 0.03 -8.65
CA ALA A 59 -8.55 -0.55 -9.97
C ALA A 59 -9.52 0.04 -11.01
N ASP A 60 -10.77 0.33 -10.62
CA ASP A 60 -11.78 0.92 -11.50
C ASP A 60 -11.34 2.30 -12.05
N ASP A 61 -10.60 3.08 -11.25
CA ASP A 61 -10.05 4.38 -11.65
C ASP A 61 -9.06 4.32 -12.84
N ILE A 62 -8.40 3.17 -13.06
CA ILE A 62 -7.31 3.05 -14.04
C ILE A 62 -7.62 2.11 -15.21
N LEU A 63 -8.58 1.20 -15.06
CA LEU A 63 -8.85 0.18 -16.07
C LEU A 63 -9.81 0.69 -17.14
N THR A 64 -9.45 0.43 -18.39
CA THR A 64 -10.35 0.55 -19.55
C THR A 64 -10.96 -0.81 -19.89
N ASP A 65 -12.01 -0.84 -20.71
CA ASP A 65 -12.61 -2.10 -21.17
C ASP A 65 -11.58 -2.97 -21.91
N GLU A 66 -10.68 -2.35 -22.68
CA GLU A 66 -9.58 -3.06 -23.34
C GLU A 66 -8.61 -3.71 -22.33
N ASP A 67 -8.34 -3.05 -21.20
CA ASP A 67 -7.52 -3.65 -20.14
C ASP A 67 -8.23 -4.86 -19.53
N LYS A 68 -9.53 -4.75 -19.24
CA LYS A 68 -10.33 -5.83 -18.65
C LYS A 68 -10.38 -7.08 -19.53
N GLU A 69 -10.40 -6.92 -20.84
CA GLU A 69 -10.30 -8.01 -21.81
C GLU A 69 -8.88 -8.61 -21.90
N ALA A 70 -7.85 -7.82 -21.67
CA ALA A 70 -6.46 -8.26 -21.77
C ALA A 70 -5.89 -8.82 -20.44
N ILE A 71 -6.54 -8.56 -19.31
CA ILE A 71 -6.15 -9.10 -18.01
C ILE A 71 -6.47 -10.58 -17.97
N ASP A 72 -5.45 -11.43 -17.79
CA ASP A 72 -5.59 -12.86 -17.57
C ASP A 72 -5.17 -13.31 -16.16
N MET A 73 -4.81 -12.34 -15.30
CA MET A 73 -4.48 -12.61 -13.90
C MET A 73 -4.79 -11.40 -13.01
N VAL A 74 -5.45 -11.66 -11.87
CA VAL A 74 -5.68 -10.71 -10.78
C VAL A 74 -5.04 -11.25 -9.51
N ILE A 75 -4.11 -10.52 -8.93
CA ILE A 75 -3.46 -10.87 -7.66
C ILE A 75 -3.79 -9.78 -6.65
N LEU A 76 -4.50 -10.14 -5.59
CA LEU A 76 -4.74 -9.25 -4.47
C LEU A 76 -3.78 -9.62 -3.34
N ALA A 77 -2.88 -8.70 -3.01
CA ALA A 77 -1.92 -8.84 -1.92
C ALA A 77 -2.47 -8.17 -0.66
N THR A 78 -2.55 -8.91 0.43
CA THR A 78 -3.15 -8.41 1.68
C THR A 78 -2.72 -9.22 2.89
N GLU A 79 -2.72 -8.58 4.05
CA GLU A 79 -2.70 -9.25 5.36
C GLU A 79 -4.01 -9.02 6.15
N SER A 80 -5.00 -8.38 5.52
CA SER A 80 -6.33 -8.07 6.07
C SER A 80 -7.44 -8.95 5.46
N GLY A 81 -7.13 -10.23 5.16
CA GLY A 81 -8.06 -11.17 4.51
C GLY A 81 -9.42 -11.26 5.22
N ILE A 82 -10.48 -11.36 4.42
CA ILE A 82 -11.88 -11.39 4.88
C ILE A 82 -12.47 -12.80 4.93
N ASP A 83 -11.82 -13.77 4.33
CA ASP A 83 -12.24 -15.17 4.26
C ASP A 83 -10.98 -16.05 4.22
N GLN A 84 -11.04 -17.22 4.89
CA GLN A 84 -9.91 -18.15 4.95
C GLN A 84 -9.81 -19.08 3.72
N SER A 85 -10.79 -19.03 2.84
CA SER A 85 -10.90 -19.93 1.68
C SER A 85 -11.08 -19.19 0.36
N LYS A 86 -12.09 -18.29 0.28
CA LYS A 86 -12.38 -17.51 -0.92
C LYS A 86 -11.53 -16.24 -0.95
N ALA A 87 -10.66 -16.13 -1.94
CA ALA A 87 -9.82 -14.95 -2.13
C ALA A 87 -10.63 -13.68 -2.42
N ALA A 88 -10.25 -12.55 -1.82
CA ALA A 88 -10.83 -11.24 -2.12
C ALA A 88 -10.69 -10.86 -3.61
N ALA A 89 -9.63 -11.30 -4.28
CA ALA A 89 -9.41 -11.13 -5.71
C ALA A 89 -10.56 -11.65 -6.58
N VAL A 90 -11.26 -12.70 -6.14
CA VAL A 90 -12.40 -13.28 -6.89
C VAL A 90 -13.61 -12.33 -6.87
N PHE A 91 -13.84 -11.64 -5.73
CA PHE A 91 -14.86 -10.60 -5.66
C PHE A 91 -14.52 -9.41 -6.56
N VAL A 92 -13.27 -8.93 -6.48
CA VAL A 92 -12.78 -7.81 -7.30
C VAL A 92 -12.89 -8.12 -8.78
N HIS A 93 -12.51 -9.33 -9.20
CA HIS A 93 -12.65 -9.80 -10.58
C HIS A 93 -14.11 -9.63 -11.08
N GLY A 94 -15.09 -10.08 -10.31
CA GLY A 94 -16.50 -9.96 -10.66
C GLY A 94 -17.02 -8.53 -10.65
N LEU A 95 -16.60 -7.70 -9.65
CA LEU A 95 -17.02 -6.30 -9.56
C LEU A 95 -16.51 -5.42 -10.70
N LEU A 96 -15.38 -5.77 -11.28
CA LEU A 96 -14.75 -5.03 -12.36
C LEU A 96 -15.10 -5.56 -13.75
N ASP A 97 -15.91 -6.60 -13.84
CA ASP A 97 -16.26 -7.28 -15.11
C ASP A 97 -15.01 -7.69 -15.93
N ILE A 98 -13.98 -8.20 -15.25
CA ILE A 98 -12.80 -8.74 -15.93
C ILE A 98 -13.18 -10.04 -16.65
N GLN A 99 -12.62 -10.26 -17.84
CA GLN A 99 -12.93 -11.43 -18.66
C GLN A 99 -12.80 -12.76 -17.88
N PRO A 100 -13.67 -13.76 -18.09
CA PRO A 100 -13.87 -14.89 -17.17
C PRO A 100 -12.73 -15.91 -17.14
N PHE A 101 -11.75 -15.85 -18.04
CA PHE A 101 -10.62 -16.79 -18.09
C PHE A 101 -9.37 -16.26 -17.37
N ALA A 102 -9.49 -15.15 -16.64
CA ALA A 102 -8.44 -14.64 -15.78
C ALA A 102 -8.32 -15.48 -14.50
N ARG A 103 -7.08 -15.78 -14.08
CA ARG A 103 -6.81 -16.35 -12.74
C ARG A 103 -6.96 -15.26 -11.70
N SER A 104 -7.64 -15.57 -10.60
CA SER A 104 -7.79 -14.62 -9.49
C SER A 104 -7.46 -15.31 -8.17
N PHE A 105 -6.50 -14.77 -7.41
CA PHE A 105 -6.06 -15.33 -6.14
C PHE A 105 -5.45 -14.27 -5.22
N GLU A 106 -5.23 -14.66 -3.96
CA GLU A 106 -4.68 -13.82 -2.91
C GLU A 106 -3.24 -14.23 -2.58
N MET A 107 -2.37 -13.24 -2.29
CA MET A 107 -1.03 -13.45 -1.75
C MET A 107 -0.89 -12.86 -0.36
N LYS A 108 -0.15 -13.56 0.52
CA LYS A 108 0.12 -13.11 1.88
C LYS A 108 1.58 -13.34 2.28
N GLU A 109 2.25 -12.32 2.67
CA GLU A 109 3.47 -12.26 3.49
C GLU A 109 3.55 -10.86 4.09
N ALA A 110 2.67 -10.60 5.07
CA ALA A 110 2.55 -9.30 5.72
C ALA A 110 2.66 -8.15 4.69
N CYS A 111 3.39 -7.09 5.01
CA CYS A 111 3.53 -5.92 4.14
C CYS A 111 4.40 -6.15 2.87
N TYR A 112 5.03 -7.33 2.71
CA TYR A 112 5.83 -7.69 1.53
C TYR A 112 4.99 -8.29 0.38
N ALA A 113 3.77 -8.73 0.66
CA ALA A 113 2.96 -9.53 -0.25
C ALA A 113 2.81 -8.93 -1.67
N ALA A 114 2.65 -7.60 -1.81
CA ALA A 114 2.53 -6.98 -3.12
C ALA A 114 3.85 -6.99 -3.92
N THR A 115 4.99 -6.94 -3.27
CA THR A 115 6.30 -7.07 -3.94
C THR A 115 6.46 -8.47 -4.52
N ALA A 116 6.11 -9.52 -3.76
CA ALA A 116 6.07 -10.89 -4.28
C ALA A 116 5.10 -11.03 -5.46
N ALA A 117 3.94 -10.38 -5.39
CA ALA A 117 2.95 -10.37 -6.47
C ALA A 117 3.49 -9.70 -7.74
N LEU A 118 4.25 -8.61 -7.62
CA LEU A 118 4.88 -7.95 -8.76
C LEU A 118 5.94 -8.82 -9.43
N ASP A 119 6.76 -9.53 -8.66
CA ASP A 119 7.74 -10.46 -9.21
C ASP A 119 7.05 -11.61 -9.97
N TYR A 120 5.99 -12.18 -9.39
CA TYR A 120 5.19 -13.19 -10.07
C TYR A 120 4.51 -12.64 -11.35
N ALA A 121 3.95 -11.43 -11.30
CA ALA A 121 3.34 -10.78 -12.45
C ALA A 121 4.34 -10.54 -13.58
N LYS A 122 5.56 -10.09 -13.24
CA LYS A 122 6.66 -9.91 -14.19
C LYS A 122 7.00 -11.20 -14.90
N LEU A 123 7.22 -12.31 -14.17
CA LEU A 123 7.50 -13.63 -14.74
C LEU A 123 6.36 -14.13 -15.63
N HIS A 124 5.11 -13.84 -15.26
CA HIS A 124 3.95 -14.20 -16.07
C HIS A 124 3.93 -13.45 -17.42
N VAL A 125 4.11 -12.13 -17.39
CA VAL A 125 4.14 -11.29 -18.60
C VAL A 125 5.37 -11.61 -19.46
N GLU A 126 6.51 -11.96 -18.85
CA GLU A 126 7.69 -12.41 -19.60
C GLU A 126 7.39 -13.66 -20.42
N LYS A 127 6.66 -14.60 -19.83
CA LYS A 127 6.24 -15.84 -20.51
C LYS A 127 5.10 -15.63 -21.52
N PHE A 128 4.20 -14.71 -21.21
CA PHE A 128 3.00 -14.40 -22.02
C PHE A 128 2.95 -12.89 -22.33
N PRO A 129 3.70 -12.40 -23.35
CA PRO A 129 3.92 -10.97 -23.55
C PRO A 129 2.67 -10.15 -23.92
N GLN A 130 1.57 -10.79 -24.32
CA GLN A 130 0.28 -10.11 -24.59
C GLN A 130 -0.60 -10.00 -23.35
N SER A 131 -0.24 -10.70 -22.28
CA SER A 131 -0.98 -10.69 -21.02
C SER A 131 -0.81 -9.37 -20.29
N LYS A 132 -1.87 -8.98 -19.58
CA LYS A 132 -1.80 -7.99 -18.50
C LYS A 132 -2.12 -8.65 -17.17
N VAL A 133 -1.42 -8.23 -16.12
CA VAL A 133 -1.65 -8.70 -14.75
C VAL A 133 -2.06 -7.52 -13.89
N LEU A 134 -3.20 -7.63 -13.23
CA LEU A 134 -3.63 -6.65 -12.24
C LEU A 134 -3.14 -7.08 -10.85
N VAL A 135 -2.20 -6.34 -10.28
CA VAL A 135 -1.72 -6.50 -8.91
C VAL A 135 -2.33 -5.41 -8.04
N ILE A 136 -2.99 -5.81 -6.97
CA ILE A 136 -3.63 -4.87 -6.03
C ILE A 136 -3.09 -5.14 -4.64
N ALA A 137 -2.55 -4.11 -4.00
CA ALA A 137 -2.21 -4.10 -2.58
C ALA A 137 -3.35 -3.42 -1.83
N SER A 138 -4.10 -4.13 -0.98
CA SER A 138 -5.26 -3.58 -0.27
C SER A 138 -5.29 -4.03 1.17
N ASP A 139 -5.26 -3.07 2.11
CA ASP A 139 -5.23 -3.37 3.54
C ASP A 139 -5.95 -2.31 4.39
N ILE A 140 -6.39 -2.76 5.56
CA ILE A 140 -6.89 -1.92 6.66
C ILE A 140 -6.05 -2.24 7.90
N ALA A 141 -5.19 -1.31 8.29
CA ALA A 141 -4.31 -1.48 9.44
C ALA A 141 -5.07 -1.18 10.74
N LYS A 142 -5.21 -2.17 11.60
CA LYS A 142 -5.84 -2.04 12.93
C LYS A 142 -4.87 -2.54 14.00
N TYR A 143 -4.49 -1.65 14.94
CA TYR A 143 -3.61 -1.98 16.08
C TYR A 143 -4.34 -1.94 17.42
N GLY A 144 -5.51 -1.34 17.47
CA GLY A 144 -6.34 -1.17 18.68
C GLY A 144 -6.34 0.26 19.21
N ILE A 145 -7.47 0.62 19.83
CA ILE A 145 -7.67 1.91 20.48
C ILE A 145 -6.81 2.01 21.76
N GLY A 146 -6.19 3.15 22.00
CA GLY A 146 -5.32 3.39 23.16
C GLY A 146 -3.96 2.69 23.11
N THR A 147 -3.61 2.03 22.01
CA THR A 147 -2.31 1.38 21.83
C THR A 147 -1.26 2.35 21.25
N PRO A 148 0.04 2.08 21.41
CA PRO A 148 1.08 2.89 20.74
C PRO A 148 0.99 2.87 19.22
N GLY A 149 0.35 1.86 18.62
CA GLY A 149 0.14 1.73 17.19
C GLY A 149 -1.07 2.51 16.66
N GLU A 150 -2.02 2.89 17.52
CA GLU A 150 -3.26 3.57 17.12
C GLU A 150 -3.04 4.75 16.14
N PRO A 151 -2.06 5.66 16.36
CA PRO A 151 -1.86 6.79 15.46
C PRO A 151 -1.34 6.42 14.07
N THR A 152 -0.88 5.18 13.87
CA THR A 152 -0.33 4.72 12.59
C THR A 152 -1.30 3.92 11.75
N GLN A 153 -2.54 3.72 12.23
CA GLN A 153 -3.60 3.02 11.49
C GLN A 153 -3.93 3.74 10.19
N GLY A 154 -4.48 3.00 9.24
CA GLY A 154 -4.90 3.53 7.95
C GLY A 154 -5.69 2.50 7.15
N ALA A 155 -6.26 2.93 6.03
CA ALA A 155 -7.02 2.09 5.12
C ALA A 155 -6.81 2.56 3.68
N GLY A 156 -6.53 1.64 2.76
CA GLY A 156 -6.38 1.99 1.35
C GLY A 156 -5.90 0.83 0.49
N ALA A 157 -5.95 1.07 -0.81
CA ALA A 157 -5.47 0.14 -1.82
C ALA A 157 -4.69 0.86 -2.91
N VAL A 158 -3.63 0.21 -3.40
CA VAL A 158 -2.89 0.63 -4.60
C VAL A 158 -3.06 -0.46 -5.64
N ALA A 159 -3.62 -0.12 -6.81
CA ALA A 159 -3.76 -1.00 -7.96
C ALA A 159 -2.67 -0.69 -9.00
N MET A 160 -2.03 -1.73 -9.52
CA MET A 160 -0.95 -1.64 -10.51
C MET A 160 -1.26 -2.58 -11.66
N LEU A 161 -1.33 -2.07 -12.88
CA LEU A 161 -1.44 -2.87 -14.09
C LEU A 161 -0.04 -3.15 -14.63
N ILE A 162 0.31 -4.43 -14.68
CA ILE A 162 1.62 -4.88 -15.15
C ILE A 162 1.50 -5.39 -16.58
N SER A 163 2.36 -4.88 -17.45
CA SER A 163 2.38 -5.27 -18.86
C SER A 163 3.77 -5.17 -19.49
N GLN A 164 3.88 -5.69 -20.70
CA GLN A 164 5.00 -5.42 -21.60
C GLN A 164 4.91 -3.98 -22.11
N ASN A 165 6.09 -3.34 -22.31
CA ASN A 165 6.22 -1.94 -22.74
C ASN A 165 5.41 -0.98 -21.85
N PRO A 166 5.67 -0.99 -20.54
CA PRO A 166 4.95 -0.19 -19.57
C PRO A 166 5.14 1.31 -19.84
N ARG A 167 4.17 2.13 -19.40
CA ARG A 167 4.21 3.58 -19.63
C ARG A 167 4.61 4.41 -18.42
N ILE A 168 4.71 3.80 -17.23
CA ILE A 168 5.13 4.52 -15.99
C ILE A 168 6.53 4.07 -15.56
N LEU A 169 6.71 2.80 -15.23
CA LEU A 169 7.95 2.24 -14.70
C LEU A 169 8.31 0.94 -15.41
N SER A 170 9.58 0.77 -15.79
CA SER A 170 10.14 -0.50 -16.22
C SER A 170 10.97 -1.13 -15.10
N PHE A 171 10.68 -2.36 -14.70
CA PHE A 171 11.45 -3.08 -13.67
C PHE A 171 12.85 -3.46 -14.17
N ASN A 172 13.83 -3.40 -13.28
CA ASN A 172 15.15 -3.94 -13.48
C ASN A 172 15.24 -5.36 -12.92
N ASP A 173 16.15 -6.18 -13.46
CA ASP A 173 16.40 -7.55 -13.01
C ASP A 173 17.46 -7.58 -11.91
N ASP A 174 17.28 -6.79 -10.86
CA ASP A 174 18.27 -6.54 -9.83
C ASP A 174 17.77 -6.84 -8.40
N ASN A 175 16.72 -7.61 -8.29
CA ASN A 175 16.08 -7.97 -7.03
C ASN A 175 17.04 -8.69 -6.06
N VAL A 176 17.06 -8.27 -4.81
CA VAL A 176 17.77 -8.95 -3.72
C VAL A 176 16.86 -9.06 -2.51
N ALA A 177 16.47 -10.28 -2.20
CA ALA A 177 15.60 -10.60 -1.06
C ALA A 177 16.36 -11.29 0.08
N GLN A 178 15.89 -11.09 1.31
CA GLN A 178 16.32 -11.78 2.51
C GLN A 178 15.11 -12.24 3.30
N THR A 179 15.08 -13.51 3.68
CA THR A 179 14.07 -14.07 4.60
C THR A 179 14.70 -14.40 5.95
N ARG A 180 13.98 -14.10 7.03
CA ARG A 180 14.38 -14.43 8.41
C ARG A 180 13.15 -14.87 9.19
N ASP A 181 13.26 -15.93 9.98
CA ASP A 181 12.19 -16.35 10.90
C ASP A 181 12.30 -15.52 12.19
N VAL A 182 11.43 -14.49 12.30
CA VAL A 182 11.39 -13.58 13.45
C VAL A 182 9.95 -13.23 13.81
N MET A 183 9.68 -13.00 15.09
CA MET A 183 8.37 -12.61 15.61
C MET A 183 8.40 -11.13 16.01
N ASP A 184 8.48 -10.26 15.02
CA ASP A 184 8.52 -8.80 15.20
C ASP A 184 7.13 -8.17 15.19
N PHE A 185 6.23 -8.68 14.33
CA PHE A 185 4.82 -8.36 14.26
C PHE A 185 4.08 -9.56 13.66
N TRP A 186 3.00 -10.03 14.31
CA TRP A 186 2.21 -11.17 13.81
C TRP A 186 0.77 -11.11 14.34
N ARG A 187 -0.17 -11.69 13.60
CA ARG A 187 -1.58 -11.79 13.98
C ARG A 187 -2.09 -13.21 13.69
N PRO A 188 -2.07 -14.12 14.68
CA PRO A 188 -2.61 -15.47 14.49
C PRO A 188 -4.14 -15.43 14.36
N ASN A 189 -4.72 -16.48 13.75
CA ASN A 189 -6.15 -16.55 13.44
C ASN A 189 -7.09 -16.43 14.66
N TYR A 190 -6.59 -16.65 15.87
CA TYR A 190 -7.35 -16.49 17.10
C TYR A 190 -7.29 -15.08 17.69
N ALA A 191 -6.61 -14.14 17.05
CA ALA A 191 -6.49 -12.75 17.50
C ALA A 191 -7.03 -11.77 16.47
N THR A 192 -7.81 -10.79 16.92
CA THR A 192 -8.36 -9.71 16.09
C THR A 192 -7.37 -8.55 15.92
N THR A 193 -6.46 -8.39 16.88
CA THR A 193 -5.38 -7.39 16.84
C THR A 193 -4.02 -8.07 16.79
N PRO A 194 -3.02 -7.43 16.14
CA PRO A 194 -1.67 -7.99 16.05
C PRO A 194 -0.94 -7.91 17.38
N PHE A 195 0.03 -8.81 17.54
CA PHE A 195 1.06 -8.74 18.57
C PHE A 195 2.29 -8.07 17.99
N VAL A 196 2.89 -7.14 18.73
CA VAL A 196 4.08 -6.41 18.30
C VAL A 196 4.95 -6.04 19.48
N ASN A 197 6.25 -6.19 19.32
CA ASN A 197 7.25 -5.52 20.16
C ASN A 197 7.85 -4.38 19.34
N GLY A 198 7.39 -3.14 19.57
CA GLY A 198 7.70 -2.00 18.70
C GLY A 198 9.19 -1.66 18.62
N ILE A 199 9.97 -1.86 19.71
CA ILE A 199 11.41 -1.64 19.70
C ILE A 199 12.10 -2.72 18.85
N TYR A 200 11.74 -3.97 19.08
CA TYR A 200 12.28 -5.11 18.35
C TYR A 200 11.91 -5.03 16.85
N SER A 201 10.64 -4.74 16.52
CA SER A 201 10.18 -4.57 15.15
C SER A 201 10.93 -3.46 14.41
N THR A 202 11.11 -2.30 15.05
CA THR A 202 11.93 -1.20 14.52
C THR A 202 13.35 -1.66 14.21
N GLN A 203 13.98 -2.43 15.12
CA GLN A 203 15.33 -2.94 14.93
C GLN A 203 15.39 -3.93 13.76
N GLN A 204 14.40 -4.87 13.67
CA GLN A 204 14.33 -5.83 12.56
C GLN A 204 14.22 -5.14 11.20
N TYR A 205 13.36 -4.13 11.08
CA TYR A 205 13.23 -3.32 9.86
C TYR A 205 14.56 -2.68 9.45
N LEU A 206 15.25 -2.00 10.38
CA LEU A 206 16.50 -1.29 10.11
C LEU A 206 17.66 -2.23 9.80
N ASP A 207 17.75 -3.37 10.47
CA ASP A 207 18.79 -4.37 10.23
C ASP A 207 18.57 -5.11 8.92
N SER A 208 17.32 -5.44 8.58
CA SER A 208 16.97 -6.04 7.31
C SER A 208 17.30 -5.10 6.15
N LEU A 209 16.91 -3.81 6.26
CA LEU A 209 17.29 -2.80 5.27
C LEU A 209 18.82 -2.75 5.06
N LYS A 210 19.57 -2.64 6.15
CA LYS A 210 21.03 -2.56 6.06
C LYS A 210 21.63 -3.80 5.43
N THR A 211 21.19 -4.99 5.84
CA THR A 211 21.73 -6.26 5.35
C THR A 211 21.41 -6.44 3.87
N THR A 212 20.15 -6.21 3.49
CA THR A 212 19.70 -6.34 2.10
C THR A 212 20.38 -5.29 1.20
N TRP A 213 20.56 -4.05 1.70
CA TRP A 213 21.28 -2.99 0.97
C TRP A 213 22.74 -3.36 0.69
N VAL A 214 23.46 -3.88 1.67
CA VAL A 214 24.88 -4.31 1.49
C VAL A 214 24.96 -5.45 0.47
N GLU A 215 24.08 -6.43 0.52
CA GLU A 215 24.07 -7.52 -0.44
C GLU A 215 23.63 -7.05 -1.83
N TYR A 216 22.68 -6.10 -1.92
CA TYR A 216 22.27 -5.47 -3.17
C TYR A 216 23.45 -4.75 -3.85
N GLN A 217 24.18 -3.90 -3.11
CA GLN A 217 25.38 -3.24 -3.64
C GLN A 217 26.43 -4.25 -4.14
N LYS A 218 26.64 -5.32 -3.39
CA LYS A 218 27.60 -6.36 -3.75
C LYS A 218 27.21 -7.10 -5.04
N ARG A 219 25.91 -7.38 -5.26
CA ARG A 219 25.42 -8.11 -6.45
C ARG A 219 25.35 -7.22 -7.68
N THR A 220 24.93 -5.98 -7.51
CA THR A 220 24.66 -5.05 -8.63
C THR A 220 25.81 -4.10 -8.95
N GLY A 221 26.68 -3.83 -7.98
CA GLY A 221 27.69 -2.75 -8.06
C GLY A 221 27.12 -1.35 -7.92
N LEU A 222 25.81 -1.20 -7.72
CA LEU A 222 25.13 0.10 -7.62
C LEU A 222 25.31 0.72 -6.24
N ALA A 223 25.39 2.04 -6.19
CA ALA A 223 25.47 2.85 -4.97
C ALA A 223 24.29 3.84 -4.90
N LEU A 224 24.11 4.52 -3.77
CA LEU A 224 23.03 5.52 -3.62
C LEU A 224 23.08 6.63 -4.67
N THR A 225 24.24 6.92 -5.21
CA THR A 225 24.45 7.92 -6.27
C THR A 225 23.80 7.54 -7.60
N ASP A 226 23.54 6.24 -7.82
CA ASP A 226 22.94 5.73 -9.06
C ASP A 226 21.41 5.84 -9.09
N PHE A 227 20.79 6.24 -7.97
CA PHE A 227 19.34 6.37 -7.84
C PHE A 227 18.91 7.83 -7.76
N ALA A 228 17.88 8.21 -8.51
CA ALA A 228 17.22 9.49 -8.34
C ALA A 228 16.54 9.56 -6.96
N ALA A 229 15.85 8.50 -6.56
CA ALA A 229 15.14 8.41 -5.30
C ALA A 229 15.17 7.00 -4.71
N VAL A 230 14.83 6.89 -3.42
CA VAL A 230 14.60 5.61 -2.72
C VAL A 230 13.24 5.65 -2.04
N CYS A 231 12.35 4.73 -2.42
CA CYS A 231 11.07 4.52 -1.76
C CYS A 231 11.18 3.38 -0.75
N PHE A 232 10.49 3.52 0.36
CA PHE A 232 10.52 2.56 1.47
C PHE A 232 9.13 2.05 1.80
N HIS A 233 9.02 0.82 2.28
CA HIS A 233 7.86 0.43 3.06
C HIS A 233 7.70 1.38 4.24
N LEU A 234 6.49 1.89 4.45
CA LEU A 234 6.16 2.95 5.40
C LEU A 234 5.20 2.46 6.49
N PRO A 235 5.66 1.74 7.53
CA PRO A 235 4.83 1.52 8.72
C PRO A 235 4.40 2.86 9.34
N TYR A 236 5.31 3.81 9.34
CA TYR A 236 5.12 5.25 9.52
C TYR A 236 6.34 5.99 8.94
N PRO A 237 6.18 7.22 8.43
CA PRO A 237 7.23 7.91 7.67
C PRO A 237 8.55 8.10 8.42
N LYS A 238 8.50 8.35 9.75
CA LYS A 238 9.73 8.54 10.56
C LYS A 238 10.62 7.31 10.62
N LEU A 239 10.06 6.09 10.55
CA LEU A 239 10.85 4.87 10.51
C LEU A 239 11.63 4.76 9.20
N ALA A 240 10.97 5.03 8.08
CA ALA A 240 11.62 5.03 6.78
C ALA A 240 12.70 6.12 6.67
N LEU A 241 12.48 7.30 7.27
CA LEU A 241 13.52 8.34 7.38
C LEU A 241 14.74 7.86 8.17
N LYS A 242 14.53 7.09 9.25
CA LYS A 242 15.65 6.44 9.98
C LYS A 242 16.36 5.43 9.08
N GLY A 243 15.59 4.70 8.25
CA GLY A 243 16.11 3.78 7.24
C GLY A 243 17.01 4.47 6.22
N LEU A 244 16.53 5.56 5.60
CA LEU A 244 17.32 6.37 4.68
C LEU A 244 18.65 6.81 5.31
N LYS A 245 18.58 7.37 6.53
CA LYS A 245 19.79 7.78 7.28
C LYS A 245 20.74 6.63 7.61
N LYS A 246 20.22 5.40 7.72
CA LYS A 246 21.02 4.19 8.02
C LYS A 246 21.85 3.72 6.84
N ILE A 247 21.39 3.95 5.60
CA ILE A 247 22.09 3.56 4.37
C ILE A 247 22.91 4.69 3.75
N LEU A 248 22.68 5.94 4.18
CA LEU A 248 23.55 7.07 3.81
C LEU A 248 24.91 6.89 4.47
N ASP A 249 25.94 6.87 3.64
CA ASP A 249 27.34 6.77 4.09
C ASP A 249 28.13 8.06 3.77
N LYS A 250 29.42 8.08 4.17
CA LYS A 250 30.29 9.24 3.98
C LYS A 250 30.71 9.48 2.52
N SER A 251 30.52 8.53 1.63
CA SER A 251 30.85 8.65 0.20
C SER A 251 29.82 9.48 -0.56
N VAL A 252 28.61 9.61 -0.01
CA VAL A 252 27.51 10.39 -0.61
C VAL A 252 27.74 11.87 -0.33
N SER A 253 27.80 12.70 -1.39
CA SER A 253 27.95 14.16 -1.26
C SER A 253 26.75 14.79 -0.52
N GLU A 254 26.95 15.96 0.10
CA GLU A 254 25.85 16.67 0.79
C GLU A 254 24.72 17.02 -0.19
N GLU A 255 25.05 17.49 -1.40
CA GLU A 255 24.06 17.76 -2.44
C GLU A 255 23.18 16.52 -2.75
N LYS A 256 23.80 15.35 -2.86
CA LYS A 256 23.06 14.10 -3.09
C LYS A 256 22.24 13.68 -1.88
N LYS A 257 22.72 13.93 -0.66
CA LYS A 257 21.93 13.70 0.56
C LYS A 257 20.71 14.60 0.60
N ASP A 258 20.88 15.88 0.28
CA ASP A 258 19.79 16.85 0.23
C ASP A 258 18.74 16.45 -0.84
N GLN A 259 19.18 16.00 -2.02
CA GLN A 259 18.31 15.47 -3.06
C GLN A 259 17.52 14.26 -2.56
N LEU A 260 18.18 13.26 -1.99
CA LEU A 260 17.50 12.06 -1.48
C LEU A 260 16.53 12.37 -0.33
N GLN A 261 16.85 13.34 0.52
CA GLN A 261 15.95 13.82 1.55
C GLN A 261 14.72 14.52 0.94
N TYR A 262 14.91 15.39 -0.05
CA TYR A 262 13.82 16.04 -0.77
C TYR A 262 12.88 15.01 -1.42
N ASN A 263 13.42 14.05 -2.18
CA ASN A 263 12.60 13.00 -2.79
C ASN A 263 11.88 12.15 -1.75
N PHE A 264 12.55 11.85 -0.61
CA PHE A 264 11.90 11.18 0.52
C PHE A 264 10.70 11.98 1.03
N ASP A 265 10.84 13.30 1.21
CA ASP A 265 9.77 14.17 1.68
C ASP A 265 8.58 14.19 0.70
N GLN A 266 8.82 14.12 -0.63
CA GLN A 266 7.75 13.97 -1.61
C GLN A 266 7.09 12.57 -1.55
N SER A 267 7.85 11.53 -1.25
CA SER A 267 7.34 10.16 -1.19
C SER A 267 6.40 9.89 -0.01
N ILE A 268 6.43 10.70 1.04
CA ILE A 268 5.63 10.49 2.25
C ILE A 268 4.34 11.31 2.32
N LEU A 269 4.09 12.23 1.38
CA LEU A 269 2.97 13.17 1.47
C LEU A 269 1.61 12.49 1.61
N TYR A 270 1.38 11.40 0.86
CA TYR A 270 0.14 10.65 0.96
C TYR A 270 0.07 9.82 2.25
N SER A 271 1.16 9.14 2.61
CA SER A 271 1.22 8.33 3.84
C SER A 271 1.03 9.17 5.11
N GLN A 272 1.44 10.45 5.10
CA GLN A 272 1.18 11.39 6.21
C GLN A 272 -0.30 11.62 6.47
N ARG A 273 -1.15 11.41 5.45
CA ARG A 273 -2.58 11.70 5.48
C ARG A 273 -3.46 10.44 5.48
N VAL A 274 -2.90 9.31 5.09
CA VAL A 274 -3.62 8.04 4.98
C VAL A 274 -3.31 7.12 6.16
N GLY A 275 -2.09 7.15 6.66
CA GLY A 275 -1.56 6.19 7.63
C GLY A 275 -0.95 4.97 6.95
N ASN A 276 -0.75 3.89 7.73
CA ASN A 276 -0.23 2.63 7.22
C ASN A 276 -1.34 1.85 6.48
N ILE A 277 -1.05 1.42 5.27
CA ILE A 277 -1.88 0.51 4.49
C ILE A 277 -1.13 -0.81 4.19
N TYR A 278 -0.33 -1.25 5.16
CA TYR A 278 0.46 -2.47 5.15
C TYR A 278 1.17 -2.70 3.82
N THR A 279 0.78 -3.73 3.04
CA THR A 279 1.47 -4.08 1.79
C THR A 279 1.40 -3.00 0.71
N GLY A 280 0.41 -2.11 0.77
CA GLY A 280 0.28 -0.95 -0.14
C GLY A 280 1.18 0.23 0.20
N SER A 281 1.74 0.31 1.42
CA SER A 281 2.44 1.51 1.90
C SER A 281 3.69 1.87 1.09
N LEU A 282 4.45 0.90 0.58
CA LEU A 282 5.58 1.16 -0.32
C LEU A 282 5.12 1.80 -1.63
N PHE A 283 4.06 1.26 -2.23
CA PHE A 283 3.55 1.71 -3.53
C PHE A 283 2.76 3.02 -3.42
N LEU A 284 2.16 3.29 -2.26
CA LEU A 284 1.62 4.62 -1.94
C LEU A 284 2.74 5.66 -1.86
N GLY A 285 3.88 5.30 -1.27
CA GLY A 285 5.08 6.14 -1.24
C GLY A 285 5.65 6.38 -2.64
N LEU A 286 5.71 5.35 -3.47
CA LEU A 286 6.10 5.48 -4.89
C LEU A 286 5.15 6.42 -5.64
N LEU A 287 3.84 6.21 -5.53
CA LEU A 287 2.83 7.06 -6.18
C LEU A 287 2.93 8.51 -5.72
N SER A 288 3.11 8.72 -4.40
CA SER A 288 3.31 10.06 -3.83
C SER A 288 4.54 10.74 -4.43
N LEU A 289 5.66 10.04 -4.55
CA LEU A 289 6.87 10.55 -5.17
C LEU A 289 6.61 10.94 -6.64
N LEU A 290 6.01 10.05 -7.43
CA LEU A 290 5.78 10.27 -8.86
C LEU A 290 4.87 11.49 -9.12
N GLU A 291 3.84 11.69 -8.31
CA GLU A 291 2.85 12.76 -8.51
C GLU A 291 3.30 14.12 -7.93
N ASN A 292 4.25 14.14 -6.98
CA ASN A 292 4.61 15.37 -6.26
C ASN A 292 6.05 15.83 -6.48
N ASP A 293 6.89 15.05 -7.15
CA ASP A 293 8.26 15.46 -7.44
C ASP A 293 8.43 15.89 -8.91
N PRO A 294 8.43 17.19 -9.20
CA PRO A 294 8.58 17.71 -10.56
C PRO A 294 10.02 17.60 -11.10
N GLN A 295 10.98 17.15 -10.31
CA GLN A 295 12.38 17.02 -10.72
C GLN A 295 12.66 15.66 -11.37
N LEU A 296 11.78 14.68 -11.21
CA LEU A 296 11.90 13.36 -11.81
C LEU A 296 11.87 13.42 -13.34
N LYS A 297 12.68 12.60 -13.98
CA LYS A 297 12.84 12.55 -15.43
C LYS A 297 12.77 11.11 -15.95
N ALA A 298 12.38 10.98 -17.20
CA ALA A 298 12.51 9.72 -17.92
C ALA A 298 13.94 9.17 -17.84
N GLY A 299 14.06 7.89 -17.54
CA GLY A 299 15.34 7.20 -17.32
C GLY A 299 15.83 7.24 -15.88
N ASP A 300 15.28 8.07 -15.00
CA ASP A 300 15.64 8.08 -13.59
C ASP A 300 15.37 6.72 -12.96
N ARG A 301 16.38 6.22 -12.23
CA ARG A 301 16.28 4.95 -11.50
C ARG A 301 15.80 5.21 -10.08
N ILE A 302 14.76 4.51 -9.67
CA ILE A 302 14.19 4.55 -8.32
C ILE A 302 14.48 3.21 -7.65
N ALA A 303 15.07 3.22 -6.46
CA ALA A 303 15.17 2.04 -5.62
C ALA A 303 13.91 1.89 -4.75
N LEU A 304 13.48 0.65 -4.53
CA LEU A 304 12.33 0.32 -3.69
C LEU A 304 12.78 -0.67 -2.62
N PHE A 305 12.54 -0.34 -1.37
CA PHE A 305 12.76 -1.25 -0.23
C PHE A 305 11.42 -1.73 0.32
N SER A 306 11.14 -3.00 0.13
CA SER A 306 9.99 -3.71 0.67
C SER A 306 10.37 -4.44 1.95
N TYR A 307 9.47 -4.44 2.94
CA TYR A 307 9.63 -5.18 4.19
C TYR A 307 8.28 -5.70 4.65
N GLY A 308 8.17 -7.00 4.85
CA GLY A 308 7.06 -7.66 5.53
C GLY A 308 7.58 -8.29 6.82
N SER A 309 6.88 -8.03 7.92
CA SER A 309 7.21 -8.63 9.22
C SER A 309 7.07 -10.16 9.17
N GLY A 310 7.93 -10.88 9.93
CA GLY A 310 7.94 -12.34 9.93
C GLY A 310 9.28 -13.02 9.59
N ALA A 311 10.21 -12.55 8.75
CA ALA A 311 10.14 -11.37 7.94
C ALA A 311 10.74 -11.65 6.54
N VAL A 312 10.28 -10.93 5.54
CA VAL A 312 10.92 -10.86 4.23
C VAL A 312 11.23 -9.40 3.91
N SER A 313 12.47 -9.13 3.48
CA SER A 313 12.89 -7.82 2.98
C SER A 313 13.46 -7.95 1.59
N GLU A 314 13.20 -6.97 0.74
CA GLU A 314 13.70 -6.97 -0.63
C GLU A 314 14.04 -5.55 -1.09
N ILE A 315 15.14 -5.42 -1.84
CA ILE A 315 15.47 -4.23 -2.61
C ILE A 315 15.48 -4.61 -4.08
N PHE A 316 14.80 -3.80 -4.85
CA PHE A 316 14.78 -3.85 -6.32
C PHE A 316 14.72 -2.44 -6.88
N SER A 317 14.92 -2.28 -8.17
CA SER A 317 14.81 -0.98 -8.80
C SER A 317 14.00 -0.98 -10.09
N ALA A 318 13.56 0.21 -10.47
CA ALA A 318 12.85 0.45 -11.71
C ALA A 318 13.27 1.80 -12.32
N ASN A 319 13.11 1.92 -13.64
CA ASN A 319 13.40 3.14 -14.36
C ASN A 319 12.10 3.81 -14.84
N LEU A 320 12.03 5.13 -14.73
CA LEU A 320 10.92 5.93 -15.25
C LEU A 320 10.90 5.88 -16.78
N VAL A 321 9.72 5.67 -17.35
CA VAL A 321 9.51 5.59 -18.78
C VAL A 321 9.21 7.00 -19.35
N PRO A 322 9.64 7.36 -20.57
CA PRO A 322 9.29 8.64 -21.17
C PRO A 322 7.78 8.88 -21.25
N GLY A 323 7.33 10.04 -20.77
CA GLY A 323 5.90 10.43 -20.76
C GLY A 323 5.09 9.91 -19.58
N PHE A 324 5.72 9.31 -18.57
CA PHE A 324 5.06 8.77 -17.37
C PHE A 324 4.18 9.80 -16.65
N GLU A 325 4.61 11.05 -16.63
CA GLU A 325 3.93 12.17 -15.96
C GLU A 325 2.52 12.44 -16.51
N GLN A 326 2.24 12.06 -17.77
CA GLN A 326 0.94 12.24 -18.40
C GLN A 326 -0.14 11.26 -17.91
N LEU A 327 0.28 10.22 -17.19
CA LEU A 327 -0.59 9.16 -16.68
C LEU A 327 -0.87 9.28 -15.19
N LEU A 328 -0.34 10.32 -14.55
CA LEU A 328 -0.46 10.55 -13.11
C LEU A 328 -1.64 11.47 -12.77
N ASP A 329 -2.25 11.24 -11.60
CA ASP A 329 -3.35 12.07 -11.10
C ASP A 329 -2.83 13.16 -10.16
N HIS A 330 -2.47 14.31 -10.73
CA HIS A 330 -1.98 15.46 -9.96
C HIS A 330 -3.03 16.13 -9.04
N LYS A 331 -4.29 15.66 -9.03
CA LYS A 331 -5.36 16.16 -8.15
C LYS A 331 -5.59 15.30 -6.91
N ARG A 332 -4.75 14.31 -6.66
CA ARG A 332 -4.95 13.37 -5.54
C ARG A 332 -4.89 14.06 -4.18
N MET A 333 -4.04 15.06 -4.00
CA MET A 333 -4.03 15.86 -2.76
C MET A 333 -5.37 16.56 -2.53
N GLU A 334 -5.97 17.13 -3.58
CA GLU A 334 -7.29 17.77 -3.50
C GLU A 334 -8.39 16.76 -3.14
N LYS A 335 -8.32 15.52 -3.68
CA LYS A 335 -9.24 14.44 -3.30
C LYS A 335 -9.09 14.05 -1.83
N LEU A 336 -7.87 14.03 -1.30
CA LEU A 336 -7.63 13.78 0.13
C LEU A 336 -8.18 14.91 1.03
N ASP A 337 -8.23 16.15 0.54
CA ASP A 337 -8.81 17.29 1.25
C ASP A 337 -10.34 17.24 1.34
N GLN A 338 -11.00 16.50 0.44
CA GLN A 338 -12.45 16.37 0.37
C GLN A 338 -13.03 15.31 1.31
N ARG A 339 -12.18 14.56 2.02
CA ARG A 339 -12.63 13.52 2.95
C ARG A 339 -13.36 14.13 4.15
N THR A 340 -14.34 13.39 4.67
CA THR A 340 -15.09 13.77 5.87
C THR A 340 -14.25 13.57 7.12
N VAL A 341 -13.98 14.63 7.85
CA VAL A 341 -13.26 14.59 9.13
C VAL A 341 -14.19 14.07 10.22
N LEU A 342 -13.78 12.99 10.88
CA LEU A 342 -14.48 12.38 12.00
C LEU A 342 -14.11 13.04 13.32
N SER A 343 -15.07 13.10 14.25
CA SER A 343 -14.75 13.27 15.66
C SER A 343 -14.08 12.00 16.21
N VAL A 344 -13.33 12.11 17.32
CA VAL A 344 -12.72 10.93 17.95
C VAL A 344 -13.80 9.92 18.39
N SER A 345 -14.96 10.39 18.87
CA SER A 345 -16.07 9.52 19.23
C SER A 345 -16.66 8.76 18.04
N ASP A 346 -16.78 9.39 16.86
CA ASP A 346 -17.25 8.71 15.65
C ASP A 346 -16.23 7.70 15.15
N TYR A 347 -14.93 8.05 15.20
CA TYR A 347 -13.86 7.12 14.90
C TYR A 347 -13.90 5.87 15.81
N GLU A 348 -14.02 6.06 17.12
CA GLU A 348 -14.12 4.94 18.07
C GLU A 348 -15.36 4.08 17.81
N ARG A 349 -16.49 4.68 17.51
CA ARG A 349 -17.71 3.95 17.13
C ARG A 349 -17.48 3.09 15.88
N LEU A 350 -16.93 3.66 14.81
CA LEU A 350 -16.63 2.92 13.57
C LEU A 350 -15.55 1.85 13.78
N PHE A 351 -14.58 2.10 14.66
CA PHE A 351 -13.53 1.12 14.96
C PHE A 351 -14.06 -0.15 15.60
N TYR A 352 -15.06 -0.02 16.50
CA TYR A 352 -15.68 -1.13 17.22
C TYR A 352 -16.92 -1.69 16.53
N GLU A 353 -17.32 -1.11 15.40
CA GLU A 353 -18.43 -1.64 14.62
C GLU A 353 -18.04 -3.01 14.02
N GLU A 354 -18.87 -4.02 14.30
CA GLU A 354 -18.66 -5.39 13.86
C GLU A 354 -19.88 -5.89 13.08
N VAL A 355 -19.68 -6.92 12.27
CA VAL A 355 -20.78 -7.62 11.60
C VAL A 355 -21.63 -8.33 12.66
N ASP A 356 -22.91 -7.99 12.73
CA ASP A 356 -23.90 -8.53 13.66
C ASP A 356 -25.04 -9.20 12.88
N LEU A 357 -24.82 -10.47 12.53
CA LEU A 357 -25.76 -11.25 11.72
C LEU A 357 -26.94 -11.72 12.53
N ASP A 358 -28.13 -11.70 11.93
CA ASP A 358 -29.29 -12.39 12.46
C ASP A 358 -29.07 -13.92 12.54
N PRO A 359 -29.96 -14.69 13.20
CA PRO A 359 -29.82 -16.15 13.29
C PRO A 359 -29.81 -16.89 11.94
N SER A 360 -30.24 -16.25 10.86
CA SER A 360 -30.24 -16.80 9.51
C SER A 360 -28.98 -16.39 8.72
N GLY A 361 -28.09 -15.65 9.35
CA GLY A 361 -26.82 -15.20 8.72
C GLY A 361 -26.97 -13.99 7.80
N ASN A 362 -27.91 -13.07 8.13
CA ASN A 362 -28.20 -11.91 7.29
C ASN A 362 -27.94 -10.60 8.02
N GLN A 363 -27.46 -9.60 7.25
CA GLN A 363 -27.38 -8.19 7.65
C GLN A 363 -27.37 -7.32 6.39
N VAL A 364 -28.11 -6.21 6.41
CA VAL A 364 -28.09 -5.18 5.35
C VAL A 364 -27.31 -3.98 5.86
N PHE A 365 -26.54 -3.37 4.97
CA PHE A 365 -25.67 -2.22 5.28
C PHE A 365 -26.07 -1.01 4.42
N GLU A 366 -26.01 0.18 5.03
CA GLU A 366 -26.15 1.44 4.31
C GLU A 366 -24.76 1.95 3.89
N PRO A 367 -24.47 2.08 2.59
CA PRO A 367 -23.19 2.58 2.12
C PRO A 367 -22.89 3.97 2.67
N ALA A 368 -21.62 4.21 3.01
CA ALA A 368 -21.17 5.53 3.41
C ALA A 368 -21.18 6.51 2.21
N THR A 369 -21.38 7.78 2.48
CA THR A 369 -21.34 8.83 1.46
C THR A 369 -19.98 8.82 0.75
N HIS A 370 -19.99 8.96 -0.59
CA HIS A 370 -18.80 8.99 -1.46
C HIS A 370 -18.03 7.67 -1.62
N GLN A 371 -18.58 6.52 -1.21
CA GLN A 371 -18.04 5.22 -1.62
C GLN A 371 -18.32 4.95 -3.11
N THR A 372 -17.38 4.33 -3.81
CA THR A 372 -17.58 3.85 -5.19
C THR A 372 -18.09 2.41 -5.20
N PHE A 373 -17.53 1.56 -4.35
CA PHE A 373 -18.01 0.20 -4.09
C PHE A 373 -18.27 0.04 -2.59
N ALA A 374 -19.27 -0.74 -2.23
CA ALA A 374 -19.62 -0.99 -0.83
C ALA A 374 -20.06 -2.43 -0.62
N LEU A 375 -19.84 -2.96 0.59
CA LEU A 375 -20.54 -4.11 1.12
C LEU A 375 -21.97 -3.65 1.44
N THR A 376 -22.96 -4.18 0.73
CA THR A 376 -24.37 -3.77 0.86
C THR A 376 -25.21 -4.77 1.64
N GLU A 377 -24.83 -6.04 1.61
CA GLU A 377 -25.58 -7.10 2.28
C GLU A 377 -24.67 -8.29 2.61
N ILE A 378 -24.95 -8.95 3.72
CA ILE A 378 -24.61 -10.35 3.93
C ILE A 378 -25.93 -11.11 3.99
N LYS A 379 -26.08 -12.15 3.16
CA LYS A 379 -27.27 -12.99 3.11
C LYS A 379 -26.87 -14.45 3.16
N GLU A 380 -27.42 -15.20 4.13
CA GLU A 380 -27.06 -16.60 4.35
C GLU A 380 -25.52 -16.79 4.39
N HIS A 381 -24.83 -15.89 5.12
CA HIS A 381 -23.36 -15.80 5.24
C HIS A 381 -22.61 -15.45 3.93
N GLN A 382 -23.28 -15.05 2.85
CA GLN A 382 -22.68 -14.66 1.59
C GLN A 382 -22.60 -13.13 1.48
N ARG A 383 -21.40 -12.59 1.27
CA ARG A 383 -21.17 -11.15 1.09
C ARG A 383 -21.60 -10.70 -0.31
N THR A 384 -22.33 -9.60 -0.38
CA THR A 384 -22.73 -8.92 -1.61
C THR A 384 -22.10 -7.52 -1.65
N TYR A 385 -21.32 -7.28 -2.68
CA TYR A 385 -20.72 -5.99 -2.96
C TYR A 385 -21.36 -5.37 -4.18
N GLN A 386 -21.50 -4.04 -4.20
CA GLN A 386 -22.09 -3.32 -5.32
C GLN A 386 -21.32 -2.04 -5.59
N LYS A 387 -21.33 -1.61 -6.86
CA LYS A 387 -20.96 -0.26 -7.24
C LYS A 387 -22.10 0.68 -6.80
N VAL A 388 -21.77 1.68 -6.01
CA VAL A 388 -22.73 2.66 -5.50
C VAL A 388 -22.92 3.74 -6.55
N GLU A 389 -24.17 3.97 -6.98
CA GLU A 389 -24.50 5.08 -7.86
C GLU A 389 -24.27 6.40 -7.11
N LYS A 390 -23.61 7.35 -7.77
CA LYS A 390 -23.28 8.68 -7.22
C LYS A 390 -24.49 9.60 -7.23
#